data_2e38f63acd2bbc9dc92752b6b470d254
#
_entry.id   2e38f63acd2bbc9dc92752b6b470d254
#
_cell.length_a   1.000
_cell.length_b   1.000
_cell.length_c   1.000
_cell.angle_alpha   90.00
_cell.angle_beta   90.00
_cell.angle_gamma   90.00
#
_symmetry.space_group_name_H-M   'P 1'
#
loop_
_entity.id
_entity.type
_entity.pdbx_description
1 polymer ?
#
loop_
_entity_poly.entity_id
_entity_poly.type
_entity_poly.pdbx_seq_one_letter_code
_entity_poly.pdbx_strand_id
1 'polypeptide(L)'
;MLCLSLGDSLAVGVGQKLPECRVEAEVGITSARFVTERLSPARADRVVISLGVNDGASAHTLENLARVRSAVTARSVVWLLPFEHDAARRAIQATAARFGDRTIDTSPYVGDDRLHPTDAGYRTLAGMVWPAPMAAAR
;
A
#
# COMPACT_ATOMS: atom_id res chain seq x y z
N MET A 1 -4.37 14.72 10.06
CA MET A 1 -4.71 14.13 8.76
C MET A 1 -5.35 12.78 8.95
N LEU A 2 -6.46 12.54 8.27
CA LEU A 2 -7.23 11.31 8.46
C LEU A 2 -6.70 10.11 7.67
N CYS A 3 -6.13 10.34 6.49
CA CYS A 3 -5.81 9.27 5.56
C CYS A 3 -4.62 9.60 4.67
N LEU A 4 -3.75 8.59 4.46
CA LEU A 4 -2.64 8.68 3.52
C LEU A 4 -2.63 7.46 2.60
N SER A 5 -2.29 7.68 1.32
CA SER A 5 -2.01 6.61 0.37
C SER A 5 -0.56 6.76 -0.07
N LEU A 6 0.30 5.81 0.28
CA LEU A 6 1.74 5.89 0.09
C LEU A 6 2.24 4.84 -0.89
N GLY A 7 3.11 5.22 -1.80
CA GLY A 7 3.88 4.26 -2.56
C GLY A 7 3.92 4.44 -4.06
N ASP A 8 3.53 3.41 -4.80
CA ASP A 8 3.67 3.29 -6.25
C ASP A 8 2.34 3.56 -7.00
N SER A 9 2.23 3.07 -8.24
CA SER A 9 1.05 3.31 -9.08
C SER A 9 -0.24 2.74 -8.48
N LEU A 10 -0.17 1.66 -7.71
CA LEU A 10 -1.36 1.11 -7.06
C LEU A 10 -1.85 2.06 -5.96
N ALA A 11 -0.93 2.66 -5.23
CA ALA A 11 -1.27 3.66 -4.22
C ALA A 11 -1.86 4.93 -4.86
N VAL A 12 -1.36 5.32 -6.04
CA VAL A 12 -1.96 6.42 -6.81
C VAL A 12 -3.40 6.07 -7.18
N GLY A 13 -3.62 4.89 -7.76
CA GLY A 13 -4.94 4.48 -8.24
C GLY A 13 -5.97 4.35 -7.13
N VAL A 14 -5.61 3.73 -6.01
CA VAL A 14 -6.51 3.63 -4.86
C VAL A 14 -6.77 5.02 -4.28
N GLY A 15 -5.73 5.84 -4.17
CA GLY A 15 -5.87 7.19 -3.63
C GLY A 15 -6.83 8.07 -4.43
N GLN A 16 -6.89 7.87 -5.75
CA GLN A 16 -7.83 8.58 -6.61
C GLN A 16 -9.30 8.25 -6.28
N LYS A 17 -9.55 7.09 -5.70
CA LYS A 17 -10.89 6.66 -5.29
C LYS A 17 -11.19 6.97 -3.82
N LEU A 18 -10.24 7.59 -3.11
CA LEU A 18 -10.35 7.97 -1.71
C LEU A 18 -10.05 9.47 -1.59
N PRO A 19 -11.03 10.33 -1.93
CA PRO A 19 -10.77 11.78 -1.99
C PRO A 19 -10.35 12.40 -0.66
N GLU A 20 -10.67 11.75 0.46
CA GLU A 20 -10.24 12.19 1.78
C GLU A 20 -8.76 11.89 2.05
N CYS A 21 -8.11 11.06 1.24
CA CYS A 21 -6.73 10.66 1.44
C CYS A 21 -5.77 11.61 0.71
N ARG A 22 -4.72 12.00 1.40
CA ARG A 22 -3.56 12.61 0.76
C ARG A 22 -2.76 11.50 0.08
N VAL A 23 -2.33 11.73 -1.15
CA VAL A 23 -1.54 10.76 -1.92
C VAL A 23 -0.10 11.21 -1.95
N GLU A 24 0.79 10.38 -1.39
CA GLU A 24 2.24 10.51 -1.45
C GLU A 24 2.76 9.31 -2.20
N ALA A 25 2.58 9.31 -3.51
CA ALA A 25 2.87 8.15 -4.34
C ALA A 25 3.30 8.59 -5.73
N GLU A 26 4.04 7.71 -6.40
CA GLU A 26 4.57 7.99 -7.74
C GLU A 26 4.56 6.72 -8.57
N VAL A 27 4.02 6.82 -9.78
CA VAL A 27 3.99 5.72 -10.74
C VAL A 27 5.42 5.25 -11.02
N GLY A 28 5.64 3.94 -10.91
CA GLY A 28 6.93 3.32 -11.23
C GLY A 28 8.00 3.41 -10.16
N ILE A 29 7.71 4.02 -9.01
CA ILE A 29 8.73 4.18 -7.98
C ILE A 29 9.12 2.85 -7.34
N THR A 30 10.41 2.64 -7.16
CA THR A 30 10.92 1.50 -6.38
C THR A 30 10.88 1.84 -4.90
N SER A 31 10.98 0.79 -4.05
CA SER A 31 11.06 1.04 -2.60
C SER A 31 12.34 1.80 -2.23
N ALA A 32 13.44 1.56 -2.94
CA ALA A 32 14.69 2.28 -2.70
C ALA A 32 14.55 3.77 -3.00
N ARG A 33 13.94 4.12 -4.13
CA ARG A 33 13.69 5.53 -4.47
C ARG A 33 12.72 6.19 -3.51
N PHE A 34 11.71 5.46 -3.07
CA PHE A 34 10.76 6.00 -2.09
C PHE A 34 11.49 6.38 -0.80
N VAL A 35 12.35 5.47 -0.30
CA VAL A 35 13.14 5.74 0.90
C VAL A 35 14.05 6.95 0.71
N THR A 36 14.71 7.06 -0.45
CA THR A 36 15.67 8.13 -0.72
C THR A 36 15.01 9.48 -0.96
N GLU A 37 13.87 9.49 -1.68
CA GLU A 37 13.29 10.72 -2.21
C GLU A 37 12.03 11.19 -1.48
N ARG A 38 11.29 10.28 -0.84
CA ARG A 38 9.98 10.59 -0.29
C ARG A 38 9.79 10.23 1.19
N LEU A 39 10.75 9.53 1.78
CA LEU A 39 10.57 9.10 3.16
C LEU A 39 10.61 10.28 4.12
N SER A 40 9.54 10.43 4.89
CA SER A 40 9.47 11.39 5.98
C SER A 40 8.49 10.85 7.03
N PRO A 41 8.64 11.27 8.29
CA PRO A 41 7.67 10.87 9.31
C PRO A 41 6.26 11.27 8.90
N ALA A 42 5.33 10.34 9.01
CA ALA A 42 3.95 10.55 8.63
C ALA A 42 3.02 10.08 9.74
N ARG A 43 1.99 10.87 10.01
CA ARG A 43 0.97 10.56 11.02
C ARG A 43 -0.41 10.71 10.41
N ALA A 44 -1.22 9.68 10.52
CA ALA A 44 -2.61 9.69 10.06
C ALA A 44 -3.39 8.64 10.82
N ASP A 45 -4.72 8.73 10.78
CA ASP A 45 -5.55 7.68 11.37
C ASP A 45 -5.46 6.39 10.56
N ARG A 46 -5.42 6.50 9.24
CA ARG A 46 -5.42 5.37 8.31
C ARG A 46 -4.40 5.57 7.21
N VAL A 47 -3.67 4.51 6.89
CA VAL A 47 -2.66 4.54 5.83
C VAL A 47 -2.78 3.29 4.98
N VAL A 48 -2.81 3.47 3.66
CA VAL A 48 -2.67 2.38 2.71
C VAL A 48 -1.30 2.50 2.05
N ILE A 49 -0.58 1.40 1.94
CA ILE A 49 0.77 1.36 1.38
C ILE A 49 0.84 0.34 0.26
N SER A 50 1.42 0.74 -0.85
CA SER A 50 1.78 -0.17 -1.94
C SER A 50 3.19 0.16 -2.40
N LEU A 51 4.14 -0.74 -2.13
CA LEU A 51 5.54 -0.61 -2.54
C LEU A 51 6.14 -1.99 -2.75
N GLY A 52 7.14 -2.06 -3.61
CA GLY A 52 7.92 -3.27 -3.84
C GLY A 52 7.71 -3.88 -5.22
N VAL A 53 6.59 -3.63 -5.87
CA VAL A 53 6.28 -4.26 -7.16
C VAL A 53 7.28 -3.85 -8.25
N ASN A 54 7.86 -2.67 -8.15
CA ASN A 54 8.82 -2.16 -9.14
C ASN A 54 10.27 -2.54 -8.81
N ASP A 55 10.51 -3.27 -7.74
CA ASP A 55 11.86 -3.57 -7.26
C ASP A 55 12.54 -4.73 -7.99
N GLY A 56 11.77 -5.53 -8.72
CA GLY A 56 12.30 -6.76 -9.31
C GLY A 56 12.78 -7.71 -8.21
N ALA A 57 13.96 -8.28 -8.39
CA ALA A 57 14.55 -9.25 -7.46
C ALA A 57 15.52 -8.57 -6.47
N SER A 58 15.24 -7.34 -6.05
CA SER A 58 16.12 -6.61 -5.13
C SER A 58 16.22 -7.30 -3.78
N ALA A 59 17.45 -7.44 -3.28
CA ALA A 59 17.72 -7.97 -1.95
C ALA A 59 17.36 -6.98 -0.83
N HIS A 60 17.08 -5.73 -1.17
CA HIS A 60 16.85 -4.65 -0.20
C HIS A 60 15.37 -4.31 0.01
N THR A 61 14.47 -4.96 -0.72
CA THR A 61 13.04 -4.64 -0.63
C THR A 61 12.51 -4.76 0.79
N LEU A 62 12.77 -5.86 1.46
CA LEU A 62 12.27 -6.08 2.82
C LEU A 62 12.75 -4.98 3.78
N GLU A 63 14.02 -4.63 3.72
CA GLU A 63 14.58 -3.57 4.56
C GLU A 63 13.94 -2.22 4.25
N ASN A 64 13.75 -1.91 2.98
CA ASN A 64 13.16 -0.64 2.56
C ASN A 64 11.70 -0.53 3.03
N LEU A 65 10.93 -1.61 2.90
CA LEU A 65 9.53 -1.60 3.37
C LEU A 65 9.46 -1.39 4.87
N ALA A 66 10.35 -2.03 5.64
CA ALA A 66 10.40 -1.85 7.08
C ALA A 66 10.74 -0.39 7.45
N ARG A 67 11.65 0.24 6.70
CA ARG A 67 12.00 1.65 6.92
C ARG A 67 10.82 2.57 6.65
N VAL A 68 10.10 2.36 5.55
CA VAL A 68 8.89 3.13 5.24
C VAL A 68 7.87 2.96 6.35
N ARG A 69 7.61 1.71 6.74
CA ARG A 69 6.62 1.42 7.78
C ARG A 69 6.99 2.06 9.12
N SER A 70 8.26 2.06 9.46
CA SER A 70 8.74 2.65 10.72
C SER A 70 8.54 4.16 10.79
N ALA A 71 8.44 4.82 9.65
CA ALA A 71 8.21 6.27 9.59
C ALA A 71 6.72 6.63 9.72
N VAL A 72 5.83 5.63 9.73
CA VAL A 72 4.38 5.83 9.76
C VAL A 72 3.85 5.60 11.17
N THR A 73 3.08 6.57 11.68
CA THR A 73 2.30 6.43 12.91
C THR A 73 0.83 6.49 12.53
N ALA A 74 0.11 5.39 12.72
CA ALA A 74 -1.29 5.30 12.31
C ALA A 74 -2.04 4.30 13.19
N ARG A 75 -3.36 4.46 13.25
CA ARG A 75 -4.23 3.50 13.94
C ARG A 75 -4.47 2.26 13.08
N SER A 76 -4.51 2.43 11.77
CA SER A 76 -4.77 1.34 10.84
C SER A 76 -3.84 1.48 9.64
N VAL A 77 -3.12 0.40 9.33
CA VAL A 77 -2.27 0.32 8.15
C VAL A 77 -2.66 -0.91 7.36
N VAL A 78 -2.84 -0.74 6.05
CA VAL A 78 -3.11 -1.83 5.15
C VAL A 78 -2.12 -1.78 3.98
N TRP A 79 -1.60 -2.94 3.61
CA TRP A 79 -0.70 -3.11 2.48
C TRP A 79 -1.42 -3.76 1.32
N LEU A 80 -1.20 -3.28 0.12
CA LEU A 80 -1.70 -3.92 -1.09
C LEU A 80 -0.68 -4.96 -1.57
N LEU A 81 -1.15 -6.19 -1.83
CA LEU A 81 -0.34 -7.25 -2.41
C LEU A 81 -0.52 -7.23 -3.92
N PRO A 82 0.56 -7.05 -4.69
CA PRO A 82 0.47 -7.06 -6.15
C PRO A 82 0.20 -8.47 -6.68
N PHE A 83 -0.41 -8.55 -7.85
CA PHE A 83 -0.62 -9.81 -8.54
C PHE A 83 0.73 -10.37 -9.05
N GLU A 84 0.94 -11.65 -8.87
CA GLU A 84 2.17 -12.36 -9.22
C GLU A 84 3.38 -11.85 -8.41
N HIS A 85 4.34 -11.22 -8.88
CA HIS A 85 5.48 -10.60 -8.17
C HIS A 85 5.80 -11.23 -6.80
N ASP A 86 6.18 -12.52 -6.81
CA ASP A 86 6.28 -13.31 -5.58
C ASP A 86 7.25 -12.73 -4.55
N ALA A 87 8.39 -12.19 -4.99
CA ALA A 87 9.36 -11.61 -4.07
C ALA A 87 8.77 -10.39 -3.34
N ALA A 88 8.06 -9.52 -4.08
CA ALA A 88 7.40 -8.37 -3.48
C ALA A 88 6.30 -8.81 -2.52
N ARG A 89 5.49 -9.79 -2.92
CA ARG A 89 4.42 -10.30 -2.05
C ARG A 89 4.97 -10.83 -0.74
N ARG A 90 6.05 -11.62 -0.79
CA ARG A 90 6.67 -12.16 0.43
C ARG A 90 7.21 -11.05 1.33
N ALA A 91 7.88 -10.06 0.76
CA ALA A 91 8.41 -8.94 1.52
C ALA A 91 7.30 -8.13 2.19
N ILE A 92 6.21 -7.88 1.47
CA ILE A 92 5.05 -7.15 1.99
C ILE A 92 4.40 -7.94 3.12
N GLN A 93 4.17 -9.24 2.91
CA GLN A 93 3.55 -10.09 3.94
C GLN A 93 4.40 -10.15 5.21
N ALA A 94 5.73 -10.28 5.07
CA ALA A 94 6.63 -10.29 6.21
C ALA A 94 6.61 -8.95 6.97
N THR A 95 6.59 -7.85 6.24
CA THR A 95 6.53 -6.52 6.86
C THR A 95 5.20 -6.31 7.58
N ALA A 96 4.10 -6.62 6.92
CA ALA A 96 2.78 -6.50 7.52
C ALA A 96 2.66 -7.34 8.80
N ALA A 97 3.14 -8.58 8.76
CA ALA A 97 3.12 -9.45 9.94
C ALA A 97 3.95 -8.87 11.08
N ARG A 98 5.13 -8.35 10.78
CA ARG A 98 6.01 -7.75 11.79
C ARG A 98 5.36 -6.58 12.52
N PHE A 99 4.60 -5.76 11.81
CA PHE A 99 3.99 -4.56 12.38
C PHE A 99 2.52 -4.75 12.77
N GLY A 100 1.95 -5.94 12.56
CA GLY A 100 0.55 -6.21 12.88
C GLY A 100 -0.43 -5.54 11.92
N ASP A 101 -0.04 -5.33 10.68
CA ASP A 101 -0.85 -4.66 9.67
C ASP A 101 -1.69 -5.67 8.89
N ARG A 102 -2.74 -5.16 8.24
CA ARG A 102 -3.57 -5.94 7.31
C ARG A 102 -2.95 -5.96 5.92
N THR A 103 -3.31 -6.96 5.13
CA THR A 103 -2.99 -7.01 3.69
C THR A 103 -4.26 -7.21 2.89
N ILE A 104 -4.28 -6.68 1.67
CA ILE A 104 -5.35 -6.92 0.70
C ILE A 104 -4.71 -7.39 -0.60
N ASP A 105 -5.14 -8.55 -1.08
CA ASP A 105 -4.66 -9.10 -2.36
C ASP A 105 -5.37 -8.41 -3.51
N THR A 106 -4.62 -7.78 -4.39
CA THR A 106 -5.18 -7.09 -5.56
C THR A 106 -5.49 -8.03 -6.72
N SER A 107 -5.05 -9.28 -6.64
CA SER A 107 -5.13 -10.23 -7.76
C SER A 107 -6.50 -10.35 -8.42
N PRO A 108 -7.61 -10.39 -7.67
CA PRO A 108 -8.93 -10.53 -8.31
C PRO A 108 -9.36 -9.32 -9.13
N TYR A 109 -8.65 -8.20 -9.01
CA TYR A 109 -9.11 -6.90 -9.54
C TYR A 109 -8.25 -6.36 -10.66
N VAL A 110 -7.16 -7.06 -11.02
CA VAL A 110 -6.23 -6.58 -12.06
C VAL A 110 -6.82 -6.71 -13.45
N GLY A 111 -6.41 -5.81 -14.34
CA GLY A 111 -6.80 -5.82 -15.73
C GLY A 111 -5.85 -6.65 -16.60
N ASP A 112 -5.88 -6.37 -17.89
CA ASP A 112 -5.17 -7.17 -18.90
C ASP A 112 -3.64 -7.11 -18.78
N ASP A 113 -3.09 -6.04 -18.16
CA ASP A 113 -1.66 -5.92 -17.96
C ASP A 113 -1.15 -6.78 -16.80
N ARG A 114 -2.04 -7.47 -16.08
CA ARG A 114 -1.72 -8.38 -14.98
C ARG A 114 -0.99 -7.69 -13.82
N LEU A 115 -1.19 -6.40 -13.67
CA LEU A 115 -0.60 -5.61 -12.60
C LEU A 115 -1.58 -4.59 -12.04
N HIS A 116 -2.07 -3.71 -12.91
CA HIS A 116 -2.92 -2.61 -12.46
C HIS A 116 -4.39 -3.06 -12.39
N PRO A 117 -5.06 -2.81 -11.27
CA PRO A 117 -6.52 -2.97 -11.20
C PRO A 117 -7.21 -2.15 -12.30
N THR A 118 -8.35 -2.65 -12.75
CA THR A 118 -9.23 -1.86 -13.60
C THR A 118 -9.82 -0.71 -12.81
N ASP A 119 -10.46 0.25 -13.47
CA ASP A 119 -11.12 1.35 -12.76
C ASP A 119 -12.15 0.82 -11.75
N ALA A 120 -12.96 -0.16 -12.16
CA ALA A 120 -13.91 -0.82 -11.26
C ALA A 120 -13.18 -1.56 -10.12
N GLY A 121 -12.04 -2.19 -10.43
CA GLY A 121 -11.21 -2.86 -9.43
C GLY A 121 -10.68 -1.90 -8.38
N TYR A 122 -10.20 -0.74 -8.80
CA TYR A 122 -9.76 0.29 -7.86
C TYR A 122 -10.89 0.78 -6.95
N ARG A 123 -12.10 0.94 -7.48
CA ARG A 123 -13.25 1.31 -6.65
C ARG A 123 -13.55 0.25 -5.61
N THR A 124 -13.51 -1.02 -6.00
CA THR A 124 -13.73 -2.13 -5.07
C THR A 124 -12.66 -2.16 -4.00
N LEU A 125 -11.39 -2.05 -4.40
CA LEU A 125 -10.27 -2.01 -3.45
C LEU A 125 -10.41 -0.84 -2.48
N ALA A 126 -10.75 0.34 -2.97
CA ALA A 126 -10.94 1.51 -2.12
C ALA A 126 -12.00 1.26 -1.04
N GLY A 127 -13.07 0.53 -1.39
CA GLY A 127 -14.10 0.15 -0.42
C GLY A 127 -13.62 -0.86 0.61
N MET A 128 -12.53 -1.57 0.36
CA MET A 128 -11.98 -2.61 1.23
C MET A 128 -10.85 -2.12 2.12
N VAL A 129 -10.23 -0.98 1.79
CA VAL A 129 -8.99 -0.52 2.48
C VAL A 129 -9.24 -0.26 3.95
N TRP A 130 -10.41 0.20 4.30
CA TRP A 130 -10.75 0.47 5.69
C TRP A 130 -11.69 -0.61 6.21
N PRO A 131 -11.46 -1.05 7.45
CA PRO A 131 -12.41 -2.00 8.04
C PRO A 131 -13.78 -1.33 8.15
N ALA A 132 -14.82 -2.14 8.02
CA ALA A 132 -16.18 -1.64 8.22
C ALA A 132 -16.29 -0.99 9.59
N PRO A 133 -17.15 0.04 9.76
CA PRO A 133 -17.39 0.61 11.07
C PRO A 133 -17.78 -0.49 12.06
N MET A 134 -17.27 -0.36 13.26
CA MET A 134 -17.59 -1.29 14.34
C MET A 134 -19.04 -1.06 14.80
N ALA A 135 -19.98 -1.57 14.01
CA ALA A 135 -21.40 -1.42 14.35
C ALA A 135 -21.70 -1.94 15.75
N ALA A 136 -21.01 -3.01 16.13
CA ALA A 136 -21.16 -3.59 17.48
C ALA A 136 -20.61 -2.67 18.58
N ALA A 137 -19.87 -1.63 18.24
CA ALA A 137 -19.35 -0.69 19.23
C ALA A 137 -20.45 0.17 19.86
N ARG A 138 -21.65 0.13 19.34
CA ARG A 138 -22.76 0.81 19.95
C ARG A 138 -23.52 -0.07 20.91
#